data_dac499881e3f0c1d8bfdd927c2616d2f
#
_entry.id   dac499881e3f0c1d8bfdd927c2616d2f
#
_cell.length_a   1.000
_cell.length_b   1.000
_cell.length_c   1.000
_cell.angle_alpha   90.00
_cell.angle_beta   90.00
_cell.angle_gamma   90.00
#
_symmetry.space_group_name_H-M   'P 1'
#
loop_
_entity.id
_entity.type
_entity.pdbx_description
1 polymer ?
#
loop_
_entity_poly.entity_id
_entity_poly.type
_entity_poly.pdbx_seq_one_letter_code
_entity_poly.pdbx_strand_id
1 'polypeptide(L)'
;MSLWPWAKVEWRAVCAERCTYGSGRGIAHALPTPLATDEGWLYLAAVKDMATREIVGWSMADHLRSSLCENALMMAIQHRAPPRGLIHHSDRGVQYACGPYRKILDRYGIKASMSRKGDCYDNAPMESFFSSIKTELVHRTQFRTRREAKAALFEYIEIFYNRRRRHSGIDYRTPAQAHAEMLIKAAA
;
A
#
# COMPACT_ATOMS: atom_id res chain seq x y z
N MET A 1 5.60 8.01 -29.87
CA MET A 1 5.73 6.53 -29.66
C MET A 1 5.78 6.28 -28.16
N SER A 2 4.72 5.75 -27.58
CA SER A 2 4.61 5.48 -26.14
C SER A 2 5.25 4.11 -25.87
N LEU A 3 6.40 4.12 -25.20
CA LEU A 3 7.24 2.94 -24.94
C LEU A 3 6.82 2.09 -23.74
N TRP A 4 5.60 2.25 -23.21
CA TRP A 4 5.21 1.56 -21.98
C TRP A 4 3.84 0.88 -22.08
N PRO A 5 3.78 -0.46 -21.99
CA PRO A 5 2.52 -1.23 -22.03
C PRO A 5 1.69 -1.12 -20.73
N TRP A 6 2.03 -0.21 -19.83
CA TRP A 6 1.52 -0.09 -18.46
C TRP A 6 0.20 0.69 -18.32
N ALA A 7 -0.44 1.11 -19.38
CA ALA A 7 -1.63 1.99 -19.32
C ALA A 7 -2.84 1.44 -18.53
N LYS A 8 -2.73 0.21 -17.98
CA LYS A 8 -3.79 -0.46 -17.19
C LYS A 8 -3.32 -0.99 -15.82
N VAL A 9 -2.19 -0.54 -15.29
CA VAL A 9 -1.76 -0.96 -13.95
C VAL A 9 -2.49 -0.13 -12.92
N GLU A 10 -3.37 -0.75 -12.16
CA GLU A 10 -4.07 -0.12 -11.05
C GLU A 10 -3.16 -0.10 -9.81
N TRP A 11 -2.75 1.10 -9.41
CA TRP A 11 -2.07 1.32 -8.15
C TRP A 11 -3.11 1.61 -7.07
N ARG A 12 -3.01 0.93 -5.95
CA ARG A 12 -3.90 1.18 -4.81
C ARG A 12 -3.10 1.64 -3.61
N ALA A 13 -3.31 2.88 -3.20
CA ALA A 13 -2.83 3.38 -1.93
C ALA A 13 -3.95 3.22 -0.90
N VAL A 14 -3.61 2.63 0.22
CA VAL A 14 -4.55 2.47 1.32
C VAL A 14 -3.87 2.88 2.62
N CYS A 15 -4.47 3.84 3.28
CA CYS A 15 -4.23 4.16 4.68
C CYS A 15 -5.32 3.49 5.52
N ALA A 16 -4.96 2.73 6.52
CA ALA A 16 -5.87 1.92 7.31
C ALA A 16 -6.43 2.65 8.55
N GLU A 17 -7.75 2.83 8.75
CA GLU A 17 -8.46 3.23 9.96
C GLU A 17 -9.21 2.06 10.62
N ARG A 18 -9.42 2.14 11.89
CA ARG A 18 -9.93 1.10 12.79
C ARG A 18 -11.04 0.24 12.19
N CYS A 19 -10.80 -1.05 12.02
CA CYS A 19 -11.87 -2.03 12.07
C CYS A 19 -12.27 -2.25 13.53
N THR A 20 -13.35 -1.64 13.96
CA THR A 20 -14.09 -2.14 15.12
C THR A 20 -14.97 -3.28 14.63
N TYR A 21 -14.70 -4.50 15.07
CA TYR A 21 -15.61 -5.62 14.94
C TYR A 21 -16.86 -5.30 15.78
N GLY A 22 -17.91 -4.85 15.10
CA GLY A 22 -19.25 -4.72 15.63
C GLY A 22 -20.19 -5.40 14.65
N SER A 23 -21.00 -6.34 15.17
CA SER A 23 -22.05 -7.05 14.45
C SER A 23 -23.03 -6.06 13.80
N GLY A 24 -22.91 -5.85 12.49
CA GLY A 24 -23.84 -5.02 11.71
C GLY A 24 -23.09 -4.41 10.54
N ARG A 25 -23.42 -4.83 9.31
CA ARG A 25 -23.00 -4.33 7.99
C ARG A 25 -21.95 -3.21 8.03
N GLY A 26 -20.71 -3.57 8.40
CA GLY A 26 -19.64 -2.64 8.63
C GLY A 26 -18.87 -2.38 7.34
N ILE A 27 -18.72 -1.12 7.02
CA ILE A 27 -17.82 -0.60 5.99
C ILE A 27 -16.40 -0.86 6.50
N ALA A 28 -15.64 -1.71 5.82
CA ALA A 28 -14.22 -1.90 6.10
C ALA A 28 -13.45 -0.72 5.52
N HIS A 29 -12.89 0.13 6.39
CA HIS A 29 -11.98 1.20 6.01
C HIS A 29 -10.56 0.72 6.26
N ALA A 30 -9.67 0.93 5.30
CA ALA A 30 -8.27 0.56 5.46
C ALA A 30 -7.45 1.78 5.93
N LEU A 31 -7.11 1.87 7.22
CA LEU A 31 -6.20 2.86 7.82
C LEU A 31 -4.77 2.37 7.92
N PRO A 32 -3.78 3.29 8.12
CA PRO A 32 -2.45 2.91 8.56
C PRO A 32 -2.55 1.96 9.73
N THR A 33 -1.93 0.80 9.60
CA THR A 33 -1.93 -0.17 10.68
C THR A 33 -1.13 0.40 11.84
N PRO A 34 -1.76 0.65 13.00
CA PRO A 34 -1.02 1.02 14.19
C PRO A 34 -0.25 -0.18 14.70
N LEU A 35 1.03 0.03 15.01
CA LEU A 35 1.89 -0.90 15.73
C LEU A 35 2.15 -0.31 17.10
N ALA A 36 1.91 -1.10 18.15
CA ALA A 36 2.28 -0.72 19.50
C ALA A 36 3.79 -0.91 19.70
N THR A 37 4.44 0.08 20.28
CA THR A 37 5.80 0.01 20.82
C THR A 37 5.79 0.55 22.25
N ASP A 38 6.82 0.28 23.04
CA ASP A 38 6.90 0.84 24.39
C ASP A 38 7.07 2.36 24.37
N GLU A 39 7.47 2.95 23.23
CA GLU A 39 7.54 4.40 23.00
C GLU A 39 6.20 5.00 22.48
N GLY A 40 5.15 4.18 22.30
CA GLY A 40 3.86 4.58 21.75
C GLY A 40 3.62 4.07 20.32
N TRP A 41 2.59 4.58 19.68
CA TRP A 41 2.14 4.08 18.38
C TRP A 41 3.09 4.46 17.23
N LEU A 42 3.28 3.52 16.32
CA LEU A 42 3.86 3.72 15.00
C LEU A 42 2.81 3.39 13.95
N TYR A 43 2.66 4.21 12.92
CA TYR A 43 1.69 4.04 11.84
C TYR A 43 2.41 3.75 10.53
N LEU A 44 1.91 2.77 9.77
CA LEU A 44 2.42 2.38 8.45
C LEU A 44 1.40 2.73 7.37
N ALA A 45 1.78 3.56 6.41
CA ALA A 45 1.08 3.72 5.13
C ALA A 45 1.81 2.93 4.04
N ALA A 46 1.07 2.33 3.10
CA ALA A 46 1.65 1.55 2.01
C ALA A 46 0.88 1.75 0.71
N VAL A 47 1.61 1.66 -0.40
CA VAL A 47 1.10 1.68 -1.78
C VAL A 47 1.44 0.35 -2.43
N LYS A 48 0.43 -0.33 -2.97
CA LYS A 48 0.54 -1.66 -3.57
C LYS A 48 0.25 -1.62 -5.07
N ASP A 49 1.11 -2.24 -5.84
CA ASP A 49 0.85 -2.55 -7.25
C ASP A 49 -0.11 -3.74 -7.36
N MET A 50 -1.22 -3.53 -8.03
CA MET A 50 -2.27 -4.53 -8.14
C MET A 50 -1.97 -5.63 -9.15
N ALA A 51 -1.11 -5.39 -10.13
CA ALA A 51 -0.70 -6.38 -11.13
C ALA A 51 0.33 -7.35 -10.54
N THR A 52 1.34 -6.82 -9.85
CA THR A 52 2.46 -7.60 -9.30
C THR A 52 2.28 -7.97 -7.83
N ARG A 53 1.33 -7.36 -7.13
CA ARG A 53 1.13 -7.45 -5.67
C ARG A 53 2.28 -6.86 -4.84
N GLU A 54 3.23 -6.19 -5.47
CA GLU A 54 4.38 -5.57 -4.81
C GLU A 54 3.98 -4.35 -3.99
N ILE A 55 4.58 -4.18 -2.82
CA ILE A 55 4.52 -2.93 -2.08
C ILE A 55 5.58 -2.01 -2.67
N VAL A 56 5.15 -1.01 -3.41
CA VAL A 56 6.02 -0.14 -4.22
C VAL A 56 6.37 1.18 -3.52
N GLY A 57 5.64 1.52 -2.47
CA GLY A 57 5.93 2.67 -1.63
C GLY A 57 5.34 2.48 -0.25
N TRP A 58 6.02 2.98 0.76
CA TRP A 58 5.58 2.93 2.14
C TRP A 58 6.20 4.06 2.95
N SER A 59 5.58 4.40 4.06
CA SER A 59 6.07 5.40 5.00
C SER A 59 5.61 5.08 6.41
N MET A 60 6.38 5.50 7.40
CA MET A 60 6.10 5.25 8.81
C MET A 60 6.26 6.53 9.62
N ALA A 61 5.30 6.81 10.51
CA ALA A 61 5.31 7.96 11.39
C ALA A 61 4.65 7.64 12.73
N ASP A 62 4.82 8.51 13.70
CA ASP A 62 4.14 8.47 14.99
C ASP A 62 2.76 9.17 14.98
N HIS A 63 2.29 9.55 13.80
CA HIS A 63 1.04 10.28 13.59
C HIS A 63 0.31 9.81 12.32
N LEU A 64 -0.99 10.13 12.23
CA LEU A 64 -1.90 9.81 11.12
C LEU A 64 -2.18 11.00 10.18
N ARG A 65 -1.26 11.96 10.06
CA ARG A 65 -1.44 13.10 9.16
C ARG A 65 -1.36 12.67 7.71
N SER A 66 -1.92 13.47 6.79
CA SER A 66 -1.88 13.21 5.34
C SER A 66 -0.45 13.05 4.79
N SER A 67 0.52 13.75 5.40
CA SER A 67 1.94 13.64 5.04
C SER A 67 2.48 12.21 5.10
N LEU A 68 1.94 11.35 5.97
CA LEU A 68 2.31 9.94 6.01
C LEU A 68 1.95 9.23 4.69
N CYS A 69 0.75 9.47 4.17
CA CYS A 69 0.27 8.89 2.92
C CYS A 69 0.96 9.54 1.70
N GLU A 70 1.20 10.85 1.76
CA GLU A 70 1.91 11.59 0.72
C GLU A 70 3.34 11.04 0.55
N ASN A 71 4.07 10.78 1.63
CA ASN A 71 5.41 10.20 1.59
C ASN A 71 5.41 8.79 1.00
N ALA A 72 4.44 7.94 1.36
CA ALA A 72 4.30 6.61 0.76
C ALA A 72 4.03 6.69 -0.74
N LEU A 73 3.15 7.61 -1.18
CA LEU A 73 2.86 7.84 -2.60
C LEU A 73 4.10 8.38 -3.35
N MET A 74 4.81 9.33 -2.76
CA MET A 74 6.03 9.88 -3.38
C MET A 74 7.12 8.82 -3.55
N MET A 75 7.32 7.95 -2.55
CA MET A 75 8.22 6.80 -2.67
C MET A 75 7.81 5.88 -3.82
N ALA A 76 6.52 5.55 -3.94
CA ALA A 76 6.00 4.72 -5.02
C ALA A 76 6.25 5.35 -6.41
N ILE A 77 6.01 6.66 -6.54
CA ILE A 77 6.24 7.41 -7.78
C ILE A 77 7.73 7.42 -8.16
N GLN A 78 8.62 7.65 -7.19
CA GLN A 78 10.07 7.65 -7.41
C GLN A 78 10.61 6.27 -7.83
N HIS A 79 10.11 5.20 -7.20
CA HIS A 79 10.55 3.84 -7.50
C HIS A 79 10.04 3.34 -8.87
N ARG A 80 8.86 3.75 -9.28
CA ARG A 80 8.16 3.16 -10.44
C ARG A 80 8.03 4.09 -11.63
N ALA A 81 8.24 5.41 -11.46
CA ALA A 81 8.05 6.41 -12.51
C ALA A 81 6.79 6.13 -13.36
N PRO A 82 5.59 6.11 -12.75
CA PRO A 82 4.38 5.62 -13.41
C PRO A 82 4.03 6.48 -14.62
N PRO A 83 3.47 5.89 -15.68
CA PRO A 83 3.01 6.65 -16.84
C PRO A 83 1.84 7.56 -16.48
N ARG A 84 1.69 8.66 -17.20
CA ARG A 84 0.51 9.52 -17.07
C ARG A 84 -0.76 8.73 -17.41
N GLY A 85 -1.81 8.95 -16.62
CA GLY A 85 -3.07 8.22 -16.78
C GLY A 85 -3.17 6.94 -15.94
N LEU A 86 -2.13 6.58 -15.18
CA LEU A 86 -2.22 5.53 -14.16
C LEU A 86 -3.42 5.77 -13.25
N ILE A 87 -4.16 4.71 -12.91
CA ILE A 87 -5.27 4.79 -11.97
C ILE A 87 -4.74 4.48 -10.56
N HIS A 88 -4.91 5.46 -9.66
CA HIS A 88 -4.65 5.31 -8.24
C HIS A 88 -5.99 5.13 -7.51
N HIS A 89 -6.22 3.94 -6.96
CA HIS A 89 -7.41 3.65 -6.18
C HIS A 89 -7.13 3.83 -4.68
N SER A 90 -8.01 4.56 -3.98
CA SER A 90 -7.96 4.72 -2.53
C SER A 90 -9.35 4.56 -1.92
N ASP A 91 -9.42 4.33 -0.62
CA ASP A 91 -10.65 4.51 0.12
C ASP A 91 -11.00 6.03 0.17
N ARG A 92 -12.14 6.33 0.80
CA ARG A 92 -12.58 7.73 0.97
C ARG A 92 -12.01 8.39 2.23
N GLY A 93 -10.89 7.89 2.75
CA GLY A 93 -10.22 8.45 3.91
C GLY A 93 -9.90 9.94 3.71
N VAL A 94 -10.02 10.71 4.78
CA VAL A 94 -9.78 12.18 4.76
C VAL A 94 -8.39 12.51 4.22
N GLN A 95 -7.41 11.65 4.44
CA GLN A 95 -6.03 11.80 4.00
C GLN A 95 -5.90 11.83 2.48
N TYR A 96 -6.76 11.08 1.75
CA TYR A 96 -6.75 11.02 0.28
C TYR A 96 -7.61 12.10 -0.38
N ALA A 97 -8.63 12.56 0.35
CA ALA A 97 -9.48 13.66 -0.10
C ALA A 97 -8.81 15.03 0.05
N CYS A 98 -7.71 15.13 0.82
CA CYS A 98 -7.04 16.40 1.10
C CYS A 98 -6.36 16.99 -0.14
N GLY A 99 -6.31 18.33 -0.18
CA GLY A 99 -5.72 19.07 -1.30
C GLY A 99 -4.27 18.72 -1.61
N PRO A 100 -3.36 18.59 -0.62
CA PRO A 100 -1.96 18.22 -0.87
C PRO A 100 -1.80 16.88 -1.57
N TYR A 101 -2.53 15.84 -1.15
CA TYR A 101 -2.48 14.52 -1.76
C TYR A 101 -2.95 14.56 -3.22
N ARG A 102 -4.06 15.22 -3.50
CA ARG A 102 -4.59 15.40 -4.86
C ARG A 102 -3.63 16.15 -5.77
N LYS A 103 -2.98 17.20 -5.27
CA LYS A 103 -1.95 17.95 -6.03
C LYS A 103 -0.79 17.06 -6.48
N ILE A 104 -0.39 16.05 -5.68
CA ILE A 104 0.63 15.08 -6.08
C ILE A 104 0.11 14.25 -7.26
N LEU A 105 -1.11 13.69 -7.17
CA LEU A 105 -1.70 12.90 -8.25
C LEU A 105 -1.79 13.70 -9.55
N ASP A 106 -2.31 14.92 -9.48
CA ASP A 106 -2.47 15.82 -10.64
C ASP A 106 -1.11 16.16 -11.27
N ARG A 107 -0.11 16.50 -10.45
CA ARG A 107 1.25 16.81 -10.91
C ARG A 107 1.86 15.68 -11.75
N TYR A 108 1.66 14.45 -11.33
CA TYR A 108 2.18 13.26 -12.03
C TYR A 108 1.20 12.69 -13.06
N GLY A 109 0.03 13.31 -13.23
CA GLY A 109 -0.98 12.88 -14.19
C GLY A 109 -1.62 11.53 -13.81
N ILE A 110 -1.68 11.22 -12.51
CA ILE A 110 -2.27 10.01 -11.97
C ILE A 110 -3.77 10.27 -11.73
N LYS A 111 -4.62 9.39 -12.23
CA LYS A 111 -6.08 9.50 -12.08
C LYS A 111 -6.52 8.93 -10.74
N ALA A 112 -7.14 9.76 -9.90
CA ALA A 112 -7.74 9.31 -8.66
C ALA A 112 -9.00 8.50 -8.93
N SER A 113 -9.11 7.32 -8.32
CA SER A 113 -10.32 6.51 -8.24
C SER A 113 -10.60 6.23 -6.77
N MET A 114 -11.84 6.43 -6.35
CA MET A 114 -12.25 6.18 -4.97
C MET A 114 -13.28 5.06 -4.94
N SER A 115 -13.19 4.19 -3.93
CA SER A 115 -14.17 3.12 -3.67
C SER A 115 -15.59 3.68 -3.64
N ARG A 116 -16.56 2.92 -4.10
CA ARG A 116 -17.99 3.26 -3.91
C ARG A 116 -18.33 3.16 -2.41
N LYS A 117 -19.28 3.95 -1.96
CA LYS A 117 -19.78 3.88 -0.58
C LYS A 117 -20.39 2.50 -0.35
N GLY A 118 -19.78 1.70 0.55
CA GLY A 118 -20.28 0.36 0.90
C GLY A 118 -19.71 -0.81 0.08
N ASP A 119 -18.78 -0.58 -0.85
CA ASP A 119 -18.12 -1.65 -1.60
C ASP A 119 -16.79 -2.01 -0.94
N CYS A 120 -16.79 -3.10 -0.17
CA CYS A 120 -15.60 -3.59 0.55
C CYS A 120 -14.64 -4.40 -0.34
N TYR A 121 -15.07 -4.85 -1.51
CA TYR A 121 -14.23 -5.67 -2.39
C TYR A 121 -13.08 -4.89 -3.02
N ASP A 122 -13.25 -3.59 -3.19
CA ASP A 122 -12.23 -2.72 -3.79
C ASP A 122 -10.95 -2.62 -2.94
N ASN A 123 -11.03 -2.82 -1.62
CA ASN A 123 -9.91 -2.72 -0.68
C ASN A 123 -9.30 -4.07 -0.26
N ALA A 124 -9.92 -5.18 -0.64
CA ALA A 124 -9.51 -6.53 -0.23
C ALA A 124 -7.99 -6.85 -0.41
N PRO A 125 -7.32 -6.43 -1.50
CA PRO A 125 -5.89 -6.72 -1.64
C PRO A 125 -4.99 -5.99 -0.64
N MET A 126 -5.39 -4.78 -0.19
CA MET A 126 -4.64 -4.06 0.84
C MET A 126 -4.96 -4.57 2.24
N GLU A 127 -6.23 -4.89 2.50
CA GLU A 127 -6.63 -5.55 3.74
C GLU A 127 -5.89 -6.87 3.93
N SER A 128 -5.73 -7.65 2.85
CA SER A 128 -4.92 -8.86 2.84
C SER A 128 -3.45 -8.59 3.20
N PHE A 129 -2.85 -7.51 2.68
CA PHE A 129 -1.48 -7.12 3.04
C PHE A 129 -1.38 -6.77 4.52
N PHE A 130 -2.25 -5.89 5.02
CA PHE A 130 -2.22 -5.50 6.43
C PHE A 130 -2.56 -6.65 7.38
N SER A 131 -3.44 -7.56 6.99
CA SER A 131 -3.71 -8.79 7.73
C SER A 131 -2.46 -9.68 7.80
N SER A 132 -1.76 -9.86 6.68
CA SER A 132 -0.52 -10.64 6.62
C SER A 132 0.55 -10.06 7.54
N ILE A 133 0.84 -8.75 7.43
CA ILE A 133 1.87 -8.12 8.26
C ILE A 133 1.53 -8.16 9.76
N LYS A 134 0.24 -8.00 10.10
CA LYS A 134 -0.23 -8.15 11.48
C LYS A 134 0.01 -9.57 12.00
N THR A 135 -0.41 -10.57 11.25
CA THR A 135 -0.36 -11.97 11.68
C THR A 135 1.06 -12.54 11.66
N GLU A 136 1.85 -12.17 10.64
CA GLU A 136 3.17 -12.76 10.40
C GLU A 136 4.28 -12.04 11.19
N LEU A 137 4.10 -10.74 11.52
CA LEU A 137 5.09 -9.93 12.21
C LEU A 137 4.57 -9.31 13.52
N VAL A 138 3.55 -8.43 13.44
CA VAL A 138 3.18 -7.54 14.53
C VAL A 138 2.69 -8.29 15.76
N HIS A 139 1.83 -9.29 15.59
CA HIS A 139 1.28 -10.07 16.72
C HIS A 139 2.29 -11.07 17.31
N ARG A 140 3.45 -11.23 16.65
CA ARG A 140 4.50 -12.18 17.09
C ARG A 140 5.69 -11.48 17.70
N THR A 141 5.74 -10.15 17.67
CA THR A 141 6.90 -9.37 18.10
C THR A 141 6.47 -8.23 19.02
N GLN A 142 7.11 -8.13 20.16
CA GLN A 142 6.99 -6.96 21.03
C GLN A 142 8.13 -5.99 20.70
N PHE A 143 7.79 -4.80 20.27
CA PHE A 143 8.78 -3.78 19.90
C PHE A 143 9.02 -2.82 21.07
N ARG A 144 10.28 -2.71 21.50
CA ARG A 144 10.66 -1.77 22.56
C ARG A 144 10.70 -0.33 22.04
N THR A 145 11.18 -0.13 20.83
CA THR A 145 11.32 1.21 20.24
C THR A 145 10.67 1.28 18.86
N ARG A 146 10.27 2.50 18.46
CA ARG A 146 9.82 2.76 17.09
C ARG A 146 10.91 2.47 16.06
N ARG A 147 12.18 2.63 16.43
CA ARG A 147 13.33 2.30 15.56
C ARG A 147 13.39 0.80 15.26
N GLU A 148 13.23 -0.02 16.27
CA GLU A 148 13.17 -1.48 16.13
C GLU A 148 11.99 -1.90 15.24
N ALA A 149 10.79 -1.36 15.50
CA ALA A 149 9.60 -1.61 14.67
C ALA A 149 9.79 -1.19 13.22
N LYS A 150 10.41 -0.03 12.97
CA LYS A 150 10.72 0.44 11.60
C LYS A 150 11.68 -0.50 10.88
N ALA A 151 12.72 -0.99 11.54
CA ALA A 151 13.67 -1.93 10.96
C ALA A 151 13.02 -3.27 10.61
N ALA A 152 12.19 -3.82 11.50
CA ALA A 152 11.47 -5.07 11.26
C ALA A 152 10.43 -4.93 10.13
N LEU A 153 9.71 -3.82 10.07
CA LEU A 153 8.77 -3.54 8.98
C LEU A 153 9.47 -3.37 7.63
N PHE A 154 10.61 -2.70 7.62
CA PHE A 154 11.45 -2.57 6.42
C PHE A 154 11.87 -3.95 5.91
N GLU A 155 12.43 -4.79 6.77
CA GLU A 155 12.84 -6.15 6.42
C GLU A 155 11.66 -7.00 5.93
N TYR A 156 10.52 -6.90 6.62
CA TYR A 156 9.32 -7.61 6.22
C TYR A 156 8.84 -7.18 4.83
N ILE A 157 8.76 -5.90 4.53
CA ILE A 157 8.25 -5.41 3.25
C ILE A 157 9.23 -5.70 2.12
N GLU A 158 10.49 -5.26 2.26
CA GLU A 158 11.46 -5.27 1.17
C GLU A 158 12.05 -6.65 0.91
N ILE A 159 12.31 -7.42 1.97
CA ILE A 159 13.01 -8.71 1.83
C ILE A 159 12.01 -9.87 1.82
N PHE A 160 11.10 -9.91 2.77
CA PHE A 160 10.19 -11.06 2.87
C PHE A 160 9.00 -10.92 1.93
N TYR A 161 8.16 -9.87 2.09
CA TYR A 161 6.90 -9.74 1.35
C TYR A 161 7.14 -9.60 -0.16
N ASN A 162 7.99 -8.69 -0.58
CA ASN A 162 8.23 -8.42 -1.99
C ASN A 162 9.07 -9.50 -2.68
N ARG A 163 10.03 -10.14 -1.99
CA ARG A 163 11.02 -11.03 -2.65
C ARG A 163 10.90 -12.50 -2.30
N ARG A 164 10.24 -12.88 -1.18
CA ARG A 164 10.18 -14.27 -0.73
C ARG A 164 8.76 -14.80 -0.61
N ARG A 165 7.82 -13.96 -0.17
CA ARG A 165 6.44 -14.37 0.06
C ARG A 165 5.74 -14.66 -1.28
N ARG A 166 5.17 -15.85 -1.41
CA ARG A 166 4.38 -16.25 -2.59
C ARG A 166 2.93 -15.82 -2.45
N HIS A 167 2.30 -15.45 -3.57
CA HIS A 167 0.93 -14.97 -3.60
C HIS A 167 0.09 -15.76 -4.59
N SER A 168 -1.02 -16.34 -4.14
CA SER A 168 -1.94 -17.10 -4.98
C SER A 168 -2.52 -16.25 -6.13
N GLY A 169 -2.79 -14.97 -5.89
CA GLY A 169 -3.32 -14.04 -6.90
C GLY A 169 -2.35 -13.66 -8.04
N ILE A 170 -1.12 -14.18 -8.03
CA ILE A 170 -0.12 -14.08 -9.09
C ILE A 170 0.56 -15.44 -9.33
N ASP A 171 -0.23 -16.52 -9.31
CA ASP A 171 0.19 -17.89 -9.59
C ASP A 171 1.35 -18.37 -8.70
N TYR A 172 1.26 -18.08 -7.41
CA TYR A 172 2.27 -18.44 -6.40
C TYR A 172 3.69 -17.90 -6.66
N ARG A 173 3.82 -16.89 -7.51
CA ARG A 173 5.08 -16.13 -7.67
C ARG A 173 5.28 -15.15 -6.51
N THR A 174 6.50 -14.69 -6.34
CA THR A 174 6.77 -13.52 -5.51
C THR A 174 6.44 -12.23 -6.28
N PRO A 175 6.11 -11.11 -5.61
CA PRO A 175 5.91 -9.83 -6.27
C PRO A 175 7.08 -9.44 -7.18
N ALA A 176 8.31 -9.62 -6.74
CA ALA A 176 9.50 -9.31 -7.53
C ALA A 176 9.61 -10.18 -8.81
N GLN A 177 9.27 -11.47 -8.73
CA GLN A 177 9.23 -12.35 -9.91
C GLN A 177 8.15 -11.89 -10.90
N ALA A 178 6.93 -11.61 -10.41
CA ALA A 178 5.84 -11.13 -11.25
C ALA A 178 6.21 -9.82 -11.95
N HIS A 179 6.91 -8.92 -11.25
CA HIS A 179 7.40 -7.68 -11.82
C HIS A 179 8.47 -7.91 -12.90
N ALA A 180 9.46 -8.77 -12.65
CA ALA A 180 10.51 -9.07 -13.63
C ALA A 180 9.92 -9.66 -14.92
N GLU A 181 8.99 -10.62 -14.81
CA GLU A 181 8.30 -11.19 -15.97
C GLU A 181 7.48 -10.16 -16.75
N MET A 182 6.84 -9.23 -16.03
CA MET A 182 6.08 -8.17 -16.64
C MET A 182 6.99 -7.24 -17.47
N LEU A 183 8.20 -6.92 -16.97
CA LEU A 183 9.20 -6.14 -17.71
C LEU A 183 9.66 -6.86 -18.99
N ILE A 184 9.92 -8.16 -18.91
CA ILE A 184 10.31 -8.97 -20.07
C ILE A 184 9.22 -8.96 -21.14
N LYS A 185 7.97 -9.19 -20.76
CA LYS A 185 6.82 -9.15 -21.68
C LYS A 185 6.59 -7.79 -22.32
N ALA A 186 6.99 -6.72 -21.65
CA ALA A 186 6.86 -5.37 -22.16
C ALA A 186 7.96 -4.99 -23.15
N ALA A 187 9.11 -5.68 -23.10
CA ALA A 187 10.24 -5.46 -23.97
C ALA A 187 10.22 -6.34 -25.25
N ALA A 188 9.36 -7.36 -25.30
CA ALA A 188 9.16 -8.27 -26.44
C ALA A 188 8.06 -7.77 -27.37
#